data_fc9e77450c723e83a141ad2949a16080
#
_entry.id   fc9e77450c723e83a141ad2949a16080
#
_cell.length_a   1.000
_cell.length_b   1.000
_cell.length_c   1.000
_cell.angle_alpha   90.00
_cell.angle_beta   90.00
_cell.angle_gamma   90.00
#
_symmetry.space_group_name_H-M   'P 1'
#
loop_
_entity.id
_entity.type
_entity.pdbx_description
1 polymer ?
#
loop_
_entity_poly.entity_id
_entity_poly.type
_entity_poly.pdbx_seq_one_letter_code
_entity_poly.pdbx_strand_id
1 'polypeptide(L)'
;MSEVLLARIADALERLAPAPLPAADWLAFPAYVWDGSAARGIPSLDAPALGLMQGIDKQKAAVVENVARLAHEAAAHDMLLWGSRGMGKSALLRAATLAAQEAAPGSIALVQASPDAGLADLFTALRGVDRRFLVFLDDLGFDAGDSSGARKLRSWLEGGVEARPANVRLAVTSNRRAIVERHLSEQDDPINPRDVIDDRLALADRFGLSLGFHNCTQDDYLAIIAGYAAHYALDWDEGDALEWSKRRGGRSGRVAWQYVNELAGRAGRLLS
;
A
#
# COMPACT_ATOMS: atom_id res chain seq x y z
N MET A 1 16.22 32.96 41.57
CA MET A 1 15.00 32.61 40.85
C MET A 1 14.20 31.68 41.74
N SER A 2 12.91 31.95 42.00
CA SER A 2 12.10 31.18 42.93
C SER A 2 11.90 29.73 42.39
N GLU A 3 12.00 28.67 43.24
CA GLU A 3 11.71 27.28 42.86
C GLU A 3 10.34 27.10 42.17
N VAL A 4 9.36 27.91 42.58
CA VAL A 4 8.04 27.98 41.98
C VAL A 4 8.08 28.42 40.53
N LEU A 5 8.96 29.36 40.17
CA LEU A 5 9.14 29.78 38.76
C LEU A 5 9.84 28.72 37.92
N LEU A 6 10.83 28.05 38.49
CA LEU A 6 11.50 26.93 37.79
C LEU A 6 10.55 25.77 37.56
N ALA A 7 9.71 25.39 38.53
CA ALA A 7 8.69 24.35 38.34
C ALA A 7 7.68 24.73 37.24
N ARG A 8 7.18 25.98 37.24
CA ARG A 8 6.28 26.46 36.19
C ARG A 8 6.92 26.50 34.78
N ILE A 9 8.22 26.77 34.70
CA ILE A 9 8.97 26.70 33.44
C ILE A 9 9.12 25.25 33.01
N ALA A 10 9.46 24.34 33.92
CA ALA A 10 9.54 22.90 33.64
C ALA A 10 8.21 22.36 33.13
N ASP A 11 7.09 22.62 33.84
CA ASP A 11 5.74 22.24 33.41
C ASP A 11 5.35 22.82 32.03
N ALA A 12 5.79 24.01 31.73
CA ALA A 12 5.54 24.65 30.42
C ALA A 12 6.38 23.98 29.32
N LEU A 13 7.63 23.64 29.58
CA LEU A 13 8.51 22.92 28.68
C LEU A 13 8.04 21.48 28.44
N GLU A 14 7.58 20.78 29.47
CA GLU A 14 7.01 19.45 29.34
C GLU A 14 5.73 19.41 28.49
N ARG A 15 4.93 20.48 28.52
CA ARG A 15 3.77 20.64 27.63
C ARG A 15 4.14 20.95 26.20
N LEU A 16 5.25 21.63 25.98
CA LEU A 16 5.77 21.99 24.65
C LEU A 16 6.61 20.86 24.04
N ALA A 17 7.28 20.07 24.86
CA ALA A 17 8.10 18.91 24.46
C ALA A 17 7.67 17.69 25.32
N PRO A 18 6.53 17.08 24.99
CA PRO A 18 6.09 15.87 25.72
C PRO A 18 7.17 14.79 25.65
N ALA A 19 7.22 13.96 26.68
CA ALA A 19 8.16 12.83 26.72
C ALA A 19 8.06 12.02 25.42
N PRO A 20 9.19 11.57 24.85
CA PRO A 20 9.18 10.71 23.69
C PRO A 20 8.26 9.52 23.92
N LEU A 21 7.44 9.20 22.93
CA LEU A 21 6.63 7.98 22.98
C LEU A 21 7.55 6.77 23.17
N PRO A 22 7.15 5.78 23.99
CA PRO A 22 7.94 4.57 24.15
C PRO A 22 8.18 3.93 22.77
N ALA A 23 9.38 3.37 22.57
CA ALA A 23 9.71 2.66 21.35
C ALA A 23 8.66 1.57 21.09
N ALA A 24 8.21 1.47 19.85
CA ALA A 24 7.22 0.46 19.48
C ALA A 24 7.79 -0.95 19.67
N ASP A 25 6.98 -1.84 20.23
CA ASP A 25 7.27 -3.27 20.17
C ASP A 25 6.92 -3.80 18.77
N TRP A 26 7.94 -3.98 17.93
CA TRP A 26 7.82 -4.42 16.57
C TRP A 26 7.46 -5.90 16.41
N LEU A 27 7.36 -6.65 17.50
CA LEU A 27 6.96 -8.07 17.50
C LEU A 27 5.49 -8.25 17.93
N ALA A 28 4.89 -7.25 18.56
CA ALA A 28 3.58 -7.39 19.21
C ALA A 28 2.38 -7.41 18.24
N PHE A 29 2.46 -6.72 17.08
CA PHE A 29 1.31 -6.51 16.21
C PHE A 29 1.54 -7.03 14.79
N PRO A 30 0.49 -7.49 14.09
CA PRO A 30 0.57 -7.91 12.68
C PRO A 30 0.81 -6.75 11.71
N ALA A 31 0.45 -5.53 12.10
CA ALA A 31 0.68 -4.34 11.30
C ALA A 31 0.95 -3.10 12.15
N TYR A 32 1.52 -2.07 11.51
CA TYR A 32 1.85 -0.79 12.13
C TYR A 32 1.55 0.35 11.18
N VAL A 33 1.28 1.53 11.75
CA VAL A 33 1.27 2.80 11.03
C VAL A 33 2.39 3.66 11.58
N TRP A 34 3.28 4.07 10.70
CA TRP A 34 4.39 4.98 11.00
C TRP A 34 4.00 6.41 10.63
N ASP A 35 4.08 7.35 11.58
CA ASP A 35 3.72 8.76 11.39
C ASP A 35 4.90 9.69 11.10
N GLY A 36 6.13 9.16 11.10
CA GLY A 36 7.37 9.90 10.89
C GLY A 36 8.23 10.00 12.15
N SER A 37 7.68 9.69 13.31
CA SER A 37 8.37 9.75 14.60
C SER A 37 8.07 8.53 15.48
N ALA A 38 6.89 7.97 15.37
CA ALA A 38 6.44 6.84 16.18
C ALA A 38 5.66 5.82 15.33
N ALA A 39 5.61 4.58 15.81
CA ALA A 39 4.81 3.53 15.24
C ALA A 39 3.63 3.19 16.15
N ARG A 40 2.43 3.18 15.57
CA ARG A 40 1.22 2.70 16.24
C ARG A 40 0.90 1.30 15.77
N GLY A 41 0.85 0.32 16.69
CA GLY A 41 0.44 -1.07 16.41
C GLY A 41 -1.04 -1.16 16.02
N ILE A 42 -1.33 -2.04 15.08
CA ILE A 42 -2.67 -2.37 14.59
C ILE A 42 -2.97 -3.81 15.00
N PRO A 43 -3.97 -4.06 15.86
CA PRO A 43 -4.20 -5.38 16.44
C PRO A 43 -4.63 -6.46 15.44
N SER A 44 -5.28 -6.05 14.35
CA SER A 44 -5.73 -6.97 13.31
C SER A 44 -5.58 -6.33 11.94
N LEU A 45 -5.01 -7.08 10.99
CA LEU A 45 -4.89 -6.64 9.61
C LEU A 45 -6.16 -7.02 8.86
N ASP A 46 -6.96 -6.00 8.49
CA ASP A 46 -8.16 -6.19 7.68
C ASP A 46 -7.82 -6.25 6.19
N ALA A 47 -8.20 -7.35 5.53
CA ALA A 47 -7.98 -7.56 4.10
C ALA A 47 -9.05 -8.49 3.51
N PRO A 48 -9.44 -8.31 2.24
CA PRO A 48 -10.31 -9.26 1.56
C PRO A 48 -9.61 -10.60 1.40
N ALA A 49 -10.36 -11.70 1.46
CA ALA A 49 -9.79 -13.01 1.14
C ALA A 49 -9.25 -13.03 -0.30
N LEU A 50 -8.08 -13.64 -0.50
CA LEU A 50 -7.42 -13.72 -1.81
C LEU A 50 -8.30 -14.36 -2.90
N GLY A 51 -9.19 -15.30 -2.51
CA GLY A 51 -10.15 -15.94 -3.42
C GLY A 51 -11.20 -14.98 -3.98
N LEU A 52 -11.50 -13.88 -3.29
CA LEU A 52 -12.47 -12.87 -3.72
C LEU A 52 -11.86 -11.82 -4.67
N MET A 53 -10.55 -11.81 -4.83
CA MET A 53 -9.84 -10.87 -5.70
C MET A 53 -9.79 -11.44 -7.13
N GLN A 54 -10.79 -11.12 -7.94
CA GLN A 54 -10.95 -11.58 -9.33
C GLN A 54 -10.34 -10.61 -10.34
N GLY A 55 -9.98 -11.10 -11.53
CA GLY A 55 -9.47 -10.29 -12.64
C GLY A 55 -8.01 -9.84 -12.50
N ILE A 56 -7.30 -10.30 -11.47
CA ILE A 56 -5.90 -9.94 -11.18
C ILE A 56 -5.05 -11.16 -10.81
N ASP A 57 -5.31 -12.32 -11.39
CA ASP A 57 -4.70 -13.59 -10.97
C ASP A 57 -3.18 -13.62 -11.11
N LYS A 58 -2.63 -13.04 -12.19
CA LYS A 58 -1.18 -12.94 -12.40
C LYS A 58 -0.53 -12.05 -11.35
N GLN A 59 -1.11 -10.89 -11.08
CA GLN A 59 -0.64 -9.95 -10.07
C GLN A 59 -0.74 -10.57 -8.67
N LYS A 60 -1.85 -11.23 -8.39
CA LYS A 60 -2.10 -11.94 -7.13
C LYS A 60 -1.04 -13.01 -6.88
N ALA A 61 -0.80 -13.90 -7.84
CA ALA A 61 0.21 -14.95 -7.71
C ALA A 61 1.61 -14.37 -7.46
N ALA A 62 2.02 -13.36 -8.22
CA ALA A 62 3.33 -12.74 -8.10
C ALA A 62 3.54 -12.03 -6.75
N VAL A 63 2.52 -11.29 -6.26
CA VAL A 63 2.61 -10.59 -4.97
C VAL A 63 2.62 -11.58 -3.82
N VAL A 64 1.72 -12.57 -3.82
CA VAL A 64 1.66 -13.59 -2.77
C VAL A 64 2.97 -14.36 -2.68
N GLU A 65 3.52 -14.79 -3.80
CA GLU A 65 4.80 -15.51 -3.83
C GLU A 65 5.94 -14.63 -3.29
N ASN A 66 6.03 -13.37 -3.70
CA ASN A 66 7.10 -12.48 -3.26
C ASN A 66 7.01 -12.14 -1.76
N VAL A 67 5.81 -11.96 -1.22
CA VAL A 67 5.57 -11.73 0.21
C VAL A 67 5.86 -12.98 1.02
N ALA A 68 5.48 -14.17 0.53
CA ALA A 68 5.82 -15.44 1.16
C ALA A 68 7.34 -15.67 1.23
N ARG A 69 8.08 -15.36 0.14
CA ARG A 69 9.56 -15.41 0.16
C ARG A 69 10.13 -14.50 1.25
N LEU A 70 9.64 -13.27 1.37
CA LEU A 70 10.07 -12.36 2.42
C LEU A 70 9.80 -12.93 3.81
N ALA A 71 8.60 -13.47 4.06
CA ALA A 71 8.22 -14.08 5.33
C ALA A 71 9.11 -15.28 5.72
N HIS A 72 9.59 -16.05 4.72
CA HIS A 72 10.50 -17.19 4.89
C HIS A 72 11.99 -16.83 4.79
N GLU A 73 12.34 -15.56 4.93
CA GLU A 73 13.72 -15.06 4.88
C GLU A 73 14.45 -15.34 3.55
N ALA A 74 13.72 -15.67 2.51
CA ALA A 74 14.25 -15.84 1.17
C ALA A 74 14.40 -14.51 0.42
N ALA A 75 15.14 -14.56 -0.68
CA ALA A 75 15.28 -13.39 -1.55
C ALA A 75 13.92 -12.93 -2.10
N ALA A 76 13.57 -11.68 -1.80
CA ALA A 76 12.34 -11.04 -2.24
C ALA A 76 12.65 -9.67 -2.82
N HIS A 77 11.79 -9.22 -3.73
CA HIS A 77 11.91 -7.94 -4.42
C HIS A 77 11.14 -6.82 -3.71
N ASP A 78 11.60 -5.59 -3.88
CA ASP A 78 10.76 -4.43 -3.71
C ASP A 78 9.72 -4.40 -4.83
N MET A 79 8.50 -3.94 -4.51
CA MET A 79 7.34 -4.04 -5.39
C MET A 79 6.79 -2.68 -5.77
N LEU A 80 6.49 -2.50 -7.05
CA LEU A 80 5.70 -1.38 -7.56
C LEU A 80 4.40 -1.91 -8.18
N LEU A 81 3.26 -1.55 -7.61
CA LEU A 81 1.93 -1.85 -8.12
C LEU A 81 1.32 -0.57 -8.70
N TRP A 82 1.20 -0.49 -10.01
CA TRP A 82 0.75 0.73 -10.70
C TRP A 82 -0.48 0.51 -11.56
N GLY A 83 -1.18 1.56 -11.91
CA GLY A 83 -2.31 1.51 -12.83
C GLY A 83 -3.65 1.88 -12.22
N SER A 84 -4.74 1.39 -12.78
CA SER A 84 -6.10 1.88 -12.56
C SER A 84 -6.53 1.91 -11.10
N ARG A 85 -7.20 3.00 -10.75
CA ARG A 85 -7.74 3.23 -9.40
C ARG A 85 -8.83 2.21 -9.07
N GLY A 86 -8.87 1.75 -7.81
CA GLY A 86 -9.91 0.83 -7.36
C GLY A 86 -9.76 -0.62 -7.83
N MET A 87 -8.62 -1.00 -8.42
CA MET A 87 -8.34 -2.36 -8.89
C MET A 87 -7.69 -3.29 -7.86
N GLY A 88 -7.74 -2.92 -6.58
CA GLY A 88 -7.32 -3.79 -5.49
C GLY A 88 -5.82 -3.79 -5.17
N LYS A 89 -4.99 -2.87 -5.70
CA LYS A 89 -3.53 -2.82 -5.42
C LYS A 89 -3.20 -2.88 -3.93
N SER A 90 -3.68 -1.91 -3.16
CA SER A 90 -3.45 -1.83 -1.71
C SER A 90 -4.12 -2.98 -0.93
N ALA A 91 -5.29 -3.44 -1.39
CA ALA A 91 -5.98 -4.58 -0.82
C ALA A 91 -5.18 -5.88 -1.00
N LEU A 92 -4.57 -6.08 -2.18
CA LEU A 92 -3.75 -7.25 -2.47
C LEU A 92 -2.50 -7.31 -1.58
N LEU A 93 -1.83 -6.19 -1.33
CA LEU A 93 -0.68 -6.16 -0.41
C LEU A 93 -1.07 -6.58 1.00
N ARG A 94 -2.20 -6.08 1.51
CA ARG A 94 -2.74 -6.48 2.81
C ARG A 94 -3.12 -7.96 2.84
N ALA A 95 -3.84 -8.44 1.83
CA ALA A 95 -4.28 -9.83 1.73
C ALA A 95 -3.09 -10.80 1.62
N ALA A 96 -2.08 -10.47 0.83
CA ALA A 96 -0.87 -11.28 0.71
C ALA A 96 -0.06 -11.31 2.03
N THR A 97 0.01 -10.18 2.74
CA THR A 97 0.67 -10.13 4.05
C THR A 97 -0.08 -10.97 5.08
N LEU A 98 -1.41 -10.85 5.12
CA LEU A 98 -2.25 -11.65 6.01
C LEU A 98 -2.09 -13.15 5.75
N ALA A 99 -2.12 -13.58 4.48
CA ALA A 99 -1.91 -14.98 4.10
C ALA A 99 -0.51 -15.48 4.52
N ALA A 100 0.52 -14.66 4.41
CA ALA A 100 1.87 -15.01 4.88
C ALA A 100 1.93 -15.12 6.41
N GLN A 101 1.22 -14.26 7.16
CA GLN A 101 1.10 -14.33 8.62
C GLN A 101 0.32 -15.56 9.10
N GLU A 102 -0.71 -15.97 8.37
CA GLU A 102 -1.47 -17.19 8.65
C GLU A 102 -0.62 -18.45 8.43
N ALA A 103 0.20 -18.45 7.37
CA ALA A 103 1.11 -19.55 7.07
C ALA A 103 2.29 -19.65 8.04
N ALA A 104 2.82 -18.51 8.49
CA ALA A 104 3.96 -18.40 9.41
C ALA A 104 3.74 -17.26 10.41
N PRO A 105 3.02 -17.50 11.53
CA PRO A 105 2.73 -16.48 12.52
C PRO A 105 3.99 -15.80 13.07
N GLY A 106 3.96 -14.47 13.12
CA GLY A 106 5.09 -13.68 13.63
C GLY A 106 6.23 -13.43 12.62
N SER A 107 6.26 -14.09 11.48
CA SER A 107 7.35 -13.98 10.49
C SER A 107 7.45 -12.61 9.83
N ILE A 108 6.31 -11.97 9.57
CA ILE A 108 6.24 -10.71 8.82
C ILE A 108 5.24 -9.74 9.47
N ALA A 109 5.50 -8.45 9.36
CA ALA A 109 4.52 -7.40 9.65
C ALA A 109 4.40 -6.40 8.49
N LEU A 110 3.20 -5.84 8.32
CA LEU A 110 2.96 -4.73 7.41
C LEU A 110 3.22 -3.41 8.13
N VAL A 111 3.99 -2.51 7.54
CA VAL A 111 4.18 -1.15 8.08
C VAL A 111 3.70 -0.15 7.04
N GLN A 112 2.57 0.49 7.29
CA GLN A 112 2.11 1.57 6.43
C GLN A 112 2.80 2.88 6.82
N ALA A 113 3.41 3.55 5.84
CA ALA A 113 4.07 4.83 6.02
C ALA A 113 3.70 5.80 4.89
N SER A 114 3.83 7.10 5.15
CA SER A 114 3.82 8.12 4.11
C SER A 114 5.22 8.29 3.52
N PRO A 115 5.36 8.63 2.23
CA PRO A 115 6.66 8.92 1.61
C PRO A 115 7.47 10.02 2.32
N ASP A 116 6.77 10.96 2.97
CA ASP A 116 7.37 12.08 3.69
C ASP A 116 7.67 11.78 5.17
N ALA A 117 7.29 10.60 5.64
CA ALA A 117 7.27 10.22 7.06
C ALA A 117 8.62 9.70 7.59
N GLY A 118 9.75 10.33 7.27
CA GLY A 118 11.02 9.97 7.92
C GLY A 118 11.39 8.48 7.77
N LEU A 119 11.40 7.95 6.55
CA LEU A 119 11.69 6.52 6.32
C LEU A 119 13.08 6.09 6.78
N ALA A 120 14.07 7.00 6.86
CA ALA A 120 15.39 6.68 7.41
C ALA A 120 15.30 6.30 8.90
N ASP A 121 14.49 7.03 9.67
CA ASP A 121 14.26 6.74 11.09
C ASP A 121 13.49 5.43 11.25
N LEU A 122 12.48 5.18 10.39
CA LEU A 122 11.78 3.89 10.35
C LEU A 122 12.76 2.74 10.08
N PHE A 123 13.62 2.87 9.08
CA PHE A 123 14.61 1.81 8.76
C PHE A 123 15.60 1.60 9.90
N THR A 124 15.97 2.66 10.61
CA THR A 124 16.82 2.56 11.80
C THR A 124 16.07 1.80 12.91
N ALA A 125 14.80 2.08 13.14
CA ALA A 125 13.98 1.40 14.15
C ALA A 125 13.72 -0.09 13.82
N LEU A 126 13.63 -0.44 12.52
CA LEU A 126 13.40 -1.83 12.09
C LEU A 126 14.69 -2.66 11.99
N ARG A 127 15.86 -2.00 11.95
CA ARG A 127 17.15 -2.65 11.81
C ARG A 127 17.44 -3.58 12.97
N GLY A 128 17.75 -4.85 12.66
CA GLY A 128 18.09 -5.86 13.68
C GLY A 128 16.91 -6.43 14.46
N VAL A 129 15.68 -6.02 14.18
CA VAL A 129 14.49 -6.68 14.71
C VAL A 129 14.37 -8.06 14.07
N ASP A 130 14.18 -9.10 14.88
CA ASP A 130 14.06 -10.49 14.43
C ASP A 130 12.67 -10.76 13.84
N ARG A 131 12.34 -10.02 12.78
CA ARG A 131 11.10 -10.10 12.01
C ARG A 131 11.30 -9.47 10.64
N ARG A 132 10.52 -9.93 9.65
CA ARG A 132 10.47 -9.31 8.33
C ARG A 132 9.40 -8.23 8.27
N PHE A 133 9.65 -7.19 7.48
CA PHE A 133 8.73 -6.07 7.34
C PHE A 133 8.48 -5.76 5.87
N LEU A 134 7.19 -5.66 5.51
CA LEU A 134 6.76 -5.08 4.26
C LEU A 134 6.35 -3.62 4.52
N VAL A 135 7.20 -2.67 4.14
CA VAL A 135 6.90 -1.24 4.27
C VAL A 135 6.08 -0.79 3.07
N PHE A 136 4.88 -0.36 3.34
CA PHE A 136 3.87 -0.04 2.34
C PHE A 136 3.68 1.47 2.22
N LEU A 137 3.92 2.00 1.02
CA LEU A 137 3.70 3.40 0.64
C LEU A 137 2.52 3.47 -0.32
N ASP A 138 1.36 3.93 0.18
CA ASP A 138 0.13 3.98 -0.62
C ASP A 138 0.03 5.28 -1.43
N ASP A 139 -0.42 5.13 -2.67
CA ASP A 139 -0.73 6.22 -3.61
C ASP A 139 0.40 7.23 -3.81
N LEU A 140 1.60 6.73 -4.09
CA LEU A 140 2.73 7.59 -4.38
C LEU A 140 2.43 8.41 -5.66
N GLY A 141 2.17 9.70 -5.46
CA GLY A 141 1.98 10.67 -6.54
C GLY A 141 3.33 11.03 -7.13
N PHE A 142 3.60 10.61 -8.35
CA PHE A 142 4.74 11.12 -9.13
C PHE A 142 4.32 12.41 -9.86
N ASP A 143 3.85 13.43 -9.12
CA ASP A 143 3.48 14.71 -9.72
C ASP A 143 4.71 15.45 -10.24
N ALA A 144 4.54 16.16 -11.35
CA ALA A 144 5.63 16.89 -12.03
C ALA A 144 6.32 17.97 -11.14
N GLY A 145 5.76 18.27 -9.96
CA GLY A 145 6.32 19.20 -8.98
C GLY A 145 6.96 18.52 -7.75
N ASP A 146 6.71 17.22 -7.50
CA ASP A 146 7.26 16.50 -6.33
C ASP A 146 8.43 15.58 -6.72
N SER A 147 9.53 16.20 -7.12
CA SER A 147 10.77 15.46 -7.41
C SER A 147 11.51 15.02 -6.14
N SER A 148 11.09 15.49 -4.95
CA SER A 148 11.80 15.21 -3.69
C SER A 148 11.50 13.79 -3.17
N GLY A 149 10.23 13.38 -3.17
CA GLY A 149 9.82 12.04 -2.74
C GLY A 149 10.36 10.93 -3.66
N ALA A 150 10.29 11.15 -4.96
CA ALA A 150 10.84 10.20 -5.95
C ALA A 150 12.36 10.04 -5.83
N ARG A 151 13.10 11.14 -5.61
CA ARG A 151 14.56 11.10 -5.42
C ARG A 151 14.97 10.39 -4.13
N LYS A 152 14.27 10.64 -3.02
CA LYS A 152 14.50 9.94 -1.76
C LYS A 152 14.25 8.43 -1.90
N LEU A 153 13.12 8.05 -2.52
CA LEU A 153 12.80 6.65 -2.75
C LEU A 153 13.86 5.95 -3.61
N ARG A 154 14.36 6.63 -4.64
CA ARG A 154 15.47 6.14 -5.46
C ARG A 154 16.72 5.83 -4.62
N SER A 155 17.13 6.75 -3.75
CA SER A 155 18.31 6.56 -2.89
C SER A 155 18.21 5.31 -2.01
N TRP A 156 17.02 5.00 -1.49
CA TRP A 156 16.81 3.80 -0.66
C TRP A 156 16.79 2.50 -1.47
N LEU A 157 16.29 2.55 -2.72
CA LEU A 157 16.29 1.40 -3.62
C LEU A 157 17.70 1.09 -4.18
N GLU A 158 18.52 2.10 -4.39
CA GLU A 158 19.88 1.98 -4.94
C GLU A 158 20.94 1.49 -3.93
N GLY A 159 20.61 1.44 -2.63
CA GLY A 159 21.54 0.94 -1.62
C GLY A 159 22.60 1.96 -1.20
N GLY A 160 22.26 3.25 -1.09
CA GLY A 160 23.12 4.28 -0.52
C GLY A 160 23.55 3.97 0.92
N VAL A 161 24.34 4.86 1.54
CA VAL A 161 24.84 4.70 2.93
C VAL A 161 23.69 4.49 3.93
N GLU A 162 22.50 5.07 3.67
CA GLU A 162 21.27 4.88 4.44
C GLU A 162 20.36 3.80 3.82
N ALA A 163 20.92 2.76 3.24
CA ALA A 163 20.14 1.69 2.63
C ALA A 163 19.14 1.05 3.60
N ARG A 164 18.00 0.61 3.06
CA ARG A 164 17.02 -0.14 3.85
C ARG A 164 17.66 -1.41 4.45
N PRO A 165 17.23 -1.84 5.65
CA PRO A 165 17.73 -3.05 6.28
C PRO A 165 17.38 -4.31 5.48
N ALA A 166 18.16 -5.38 5.66
CA ALA A 166 17.95 -6.65 4.96
C ALA A 166 16.60 -7.30 5.25
N ASN A 167 16.03 -7.07 6.45
CA ASN A 167 14.73 -7.57 6.87
C ASN A 167 13.53 -6.74 6.37
N VAL A 168 13.75 -5.72 5.53
CA VAL A 168 12.71 -4.83 5.00
C VAL A 168 12.61 -4.96 3.49
N ARG A 169 11.36 -4.97 2.95
CA ARG A 169 11.07 -4.72 1.54
C ARG A 169 10.04 -3.62 1.41
N LEU A 170 10.16 -2.84 0.36
CA LEU A 170 9.23 -1.77 0.02
C LEU A 170 8.13 -2.30 -0.90
N ALA A 171 6.91 -1.86 -0.65
CA ALA A 171 5.78 -2.03 -1.56
C ALA A 171 5.15 -0.66 -1.81
N VAL A 172 5.14 -0.23 -3.04
CA VAL A 172 4.66 1.09 -3.46
C VAL A 172 3.45 0.92 -4.37
N THR A 173 2.39 1.66 -4.12
CA THR A 173 1.29 1.76 -5.08
C THR A 173 1.27 3.12 -5.77
N SER A 174 0.83 3.14 -7.03
CA SER A 174 0.62 4.37 -7.79
C SER A 174 -0.63 4.26 -8.65
N ASN A 175 -1.42 5.32 -8.71
CA ASN A 175 -2.65 5.37 -9.51
C ASN A 175 -2.42 5.87 -10.94
N ARG A 176 -1.21 6.21 -11.34
CA ARG A 176 -0.92 6.73 -12.67
C ARG A 176 -0.53 5.62 -13.63
N ARG A 177 -1.19 5.59 -14.80
CA ARG A 177 -0.80 4.85 -16.00
C ARG A 177 0.59 5.27 -16.52
N ALA A 178 1.09 6.39 -16.09
CA ALA A 178 2.12 7.17 -16.73
C ALA A 178 3.56 6.69 -16.50
N ILE A 179 3.78 5.55 -15.84
CA ILE A 179 5.17 5.06 -15.71
C ILE A 179 5.61 4.29 -16.96
N VAL A 180 4.68 3.72 -17.73
CA VAL A 180 5.04 2.85 -18.87
C VAL A 180 4.34 3.19 -20.19
N GLU A 181 3.11 3.75 -20.21
CA GLU A 181 2.31 3.85 -21.43
C GLU A 181 2.44 5.17 -22.23
N ARG A 182 3.16 6.18 -21.76
CA ARG A 182 3.26 7.48 -22.46
C ARG A 182 4.36 7.60 -23.50
N HIS A 183 5.02 6.51 -23.84
CA HIS A 183 6.09 6.53 -24.87
C HIS A 183 5.65 6.90 -26.29
N LEU A 184 4.36 6.91 -26.61
CA LEU A 184 3.89 7.08 -27.98
C LEU A 184 3.07 8.34 -28.27
N SER A 185 2.55 9.05 -27.26
CA SER A 185 1.64 10.20 -27.48
C SER A 185 2.13 11.57 -27.01
N GLU A 186 3.28 11.65 -26.33
CA GLU A 186 3.80 12.91 -25.77
C GLU A 186 5.07 13.43 -26.49
N GLN A 187 5.33 13.01 -27.71
CA GLN A 187 6.47 13.50 -28.51
C GLN A 187 6.29 14.93 -29.06
N ASP A 188 5.12 15.53 -28.90
CA ASP A 188 4.77 16.80 -29.54
C ASP A 188 4.76 18.05 -28.63
N ASP A 189 5.19 17.98 -27.34
CA ASP A 189 5.25 19.16 -26.48
C ASP A 189 6.71 19.60 -26.24
N PRO A 190 7.10 20.84 -26.68
CA PRO A 190 8.51 21.24 -26.79
C PRO A 190 9.16 21.75 -25.50
N ILE A 191 8.50 21.72 -24.33
CA ILE A 191 9.03 22.28 -23.06
C ILE A 191 9.24 21.19 -21.99
N ASN A 192 10.41 20.54 -22.01
CA ASN A 192 10.98 19.69 -20.95
C ASN A 192 10.22 18.43 -20.47
N PRO A 193 9.65 17.59 -21.34
CA PRO A 193 9.03 16.32 -20.90
C PRO A 193 10.05 15.20 -20.69
N ARG A 194 11.21 15.23 -21.38
CA ARG A 194 12.14 14.08 -21.42
C ARG A 194 12.76 13.75 -20.05
N ASP A 195 13.26 14.73 -19.34
CA ASP A 195 13.96 14.52 -18.05
C ASP A 195 13.04 13.95 -16.95
N VAL A 196 11.76 14.37 -16.95
CA VAL A 196 10.76 13.90 -15.98
C VAL A 196 10.29 12.47 -16.30
N ILE A 197 10.24 12.10 -17.57
CA ILE A 197 9.88 10.75 -18.04
C ILE A 197 11.03 9.79 -17.73
N ASP A 198 12.25 10.18 -18.04
CA ASP A 198 13.45 9.37 -17.79
C ASP A 198 13.67 9.12 -16.30
N ASP A 199 13.41 10.11 -15.46
CA ASP A 199 13.47 9.98 -14.00
C ASP A 199 12.43 8.99 -13.43
N ARG A 200 11.25 8.93 -14.02
CA ARG A 200 10.16 8.01 -13.62
C ARG A 200 10.41 6.58 -14.08
N LEU A 201 10.87 6.41 -15.32
CA LEU A 201 11.28 5.10 -15.84
C LEU A 201 12.44 4.56 -15.02
N ALA A 202 13.44 5.40 -14.77
CA ALA A 202 14.58 5.04 -13.95
C ALA A 202 14.21 4.63 -12.51
N LEU A 203 13.13 5.14 -11.95
CA LEU A 203 12.62 4.68 -10.66
C LEU A 203 11.88 3.34 -10.75
N ALA A 204 11.04 3.16 -11.79
CA ALA A 204 10.30 1.90 -11.98
C ALA A 204 11.23 0.71 -12.21
N ASP A 205 12.32 0.89 -12.94
CA ASP A 205 13.32 -0.14 -13.23
C ASP A 205 14.08 -0.63 -11.98
N ARG A 206 14.03 0.12 -10.88
CA ARG A 206 14.66 -0.27 -9.61
C ARG A 206 13.81 -1.21 -8.76
N PHE A 207 12.53 -1.33 -9.07
CA PHE A 207 11.67 -2.33 -8.44
C PHE A 207 11.85 -3.66 -9.15
N GLY A 208 12.36 -4.66 -8.44
CA GLY A 208 12.54 -6.01 -8.99
C GLY A 208 11.21 -6.69 -9.38
N LEU A 209 10.07 -6.18 -8.87
CA LEU A 209 8.72 -6.63 -9.24
C LEU A 209 7.83 -5.42 -9.52
N SER A 210 7.54 -5.17 -10.80
CA SER A 210 6.65 -4.10 -11.26
C SER A 210 5.41 -4.69 -11.92
N LEU A 211 4.21 -4.39 -11.37
CA LEU A 211 2.94 -5.01 -11.77
C LEU A 211 1.91 -3.95 -12.15
N GLY A 212 1.41 -4.05 -13.40
CA GLY A 212 0.37 -3.20 -13.93
C GLY A 212 -1.03 -3.70 -13.61
N PHE A 213 -1.92 -2.80 -13.18
CA PHE A 213 -3.34 -3.06 -12.95
C PHE A 213 -4.15 -2.28 -13.98
N HIS A 214 -4.70 -3.00 -14.95
CA HIS A 214 -5.45 -2.40 -16.04
C HIS A 214 -6.87 -2.01 -15.64
N ASN A 215 -7.57 -1.32 -16.53
CA ASN A 215 -8.98 -0.99 -16.31
C ASN A 215 -9.82 -2.27 -16.21
N CYS A 216 -10.78 -2.23 -15.31
CA CYS A 216 -11.76 -3.29 -15.12
C CYS A 216 -12.64 -3.43 -16.38
N THR A 217 -12.60 -4.58 -17.04
CA THR A 217 -13.55 -4.89 -18.11
C THR A 217 -14.95 -5.11 -17.53
N GLN A 218 -15.96 -5.26 -18.40
CA GLN A 218 -17.30 -5.61 -17.93
C GLN A 218 -17.31 -6.99 -17.29
N ASP A 219 -16.65 -7.95 -17.91
CA ASP A 219 -16.58 -9.33 -17.44
C ASP A 219 -15.85 -9.42 -16.11
N ASP A 220 -14.73 -8.69 -15.92
CA ASP A 220 -14.04 -8.61 -14.63
C ASP A 220 -14.95 -8.03 -13.55
N TYR A 221 -15.69 -6.95 -13.87
CA TYR A 221 -16.60 -6.29 -12.94
C TYR A 221 -17.70 -7.23 -12.45
N LEU A 222 -18.33 -7.95 -13.38
CA LEU A 222 -19.38 -8.93 -13.08
C LEU A 222 -18.82 -10.14 -12.33
N ALA A 223 -17.63 -10.62 -12.69
CA ALA A 223 -16.96 -11.71 -11.98
C ALA A 223 -16.62 -11.33 -10.53
N ILE A 224 -16.17 -10.09 -10.29
CA ILE A 224 -15.93 -9.59 -8.92
C ILE A 224 -17.22 -9.60 -8.11
N ILE A 225 -18.33 -9.08 -8.68
CA ILE A 225 -19.64 -9.08 -8.00
C ILE A 225 -20.11 -10.50 -7.72
N ALA A 226 -20.06 -11.39 -8.72
CA ALA A 226 -20.45 -12.78 -8.58
C ALA A 226 -19.67 -13.48 -7.47
N GLY A 227 -18.35 -13.27 -7.40
CA GLY A 227 -17.50 -13.81 -6.34
C GLY A 227 -17.92 -13.37 -4.94
N TYR A 228 -18.13 -12.07 -4.75
CA TYR A 228 -18.61 -11.54 -3.47
C TYR A 228 -20.05 -11.97 -3.16
N ALA A 229 -20.95 -11.92 -4.14
CA ALA A 229 -22.34 -12.32 -3.95
C ALA A 229 -22.46 -13.80 -3.55
N ALA A 230 -21.69 -14.69 -4.18
CA ALA A 230 -21.62 -16.09 -3.80
C ALA A 230 -21.06 -16.27 -2.37
N HIS A 231 -20.01 -15.55 -2.02
CA HIS A 231 -19.40 -15.64 -0.68
C HIS A 231 -20.36 -15.20 0.43
N TYR A 232 -21.10 -14.12 0.20
CA TYR A 232 -22.05 -13.59 1.17
C TYR A 232 -23.48 -14.10 1.00
N ALA A 233 -23.72 -15.06 0.09
CA ALA A 233 -25.04 -15.59 -0.24
C ALA A 233 -26.06 -14.46 -0.52
N LEU A 234 -25.72 -13.55 -1.44
CA LEU A 234 -26.55 -12.44 -1.89
C LEU A 234 -27.08 -12.71 -3.30
N ASP A 235 -28.34 -12.42 -3.52
CA ASP A 235 -28.91 -12.38 -4.86
C ASP A 235 -28.54 -11.06 -5.55
N TRP A 236 -28.22 -11.12 -6.84
CA TRP A 236 -27.86 -9.96 -7.64
C TRP A 236 -28.35 -10.10 -9.08
N ASP A 237 -28.48 -8.95 -9.75
CA ASP A 237 -28.89 -8.86 -11.15
C ASP A 237 -27.82 -8.14 -11.97
N GLU A 238 -27.51 -8.66 -13.14
CA GLU A 238 -26.47 -8.11 -14.03
C GLU A 238 -26.84 -6.70 -14.53
N GLY A 239 -28.11 -6.48 -14.89
CA GLY A 239 -28.59 -5.19 -15.36
C GLY A 239 -28.48 -4.10 -14.30
N ASP A 240 -28.90 -4.41 -13.04
CA ASP A 240 -28.77 -3.50 -11.89
C ASP A 240 -27.31 -3.21 -11.58
N ALA A 241 -26.44 -4.21 -11.63
CA ALA A 241 -25.01 -4.04 -11.43
C ALA A 241 -24.36 -3.13 -12.47
N LEU A 242 -24.71 -3.31 -13.76
CA LEU A 242 -24.20 -2.48 -14.84
C LEU A 242 -24.73 -1.03 -14.76
N GLU A 243 -26.00 -0.86 -14.38
CA GLU A 243 -26.57 0.46 -14.15
C GLU A 243 -25.90 1.18 -12.97
N TRP A 244 -25.62 0.45 -11.88
CA TRP A 244 -24.85 0.96 -10.75
C TRP A 244 -23.48 1.49 -11.19
N SER A 245 -22.76 0.72 -12.00
CA SER A 245 -21.45 1.12 -12.50
C SER A 245 -21.49 2.39 -13.36
N LYS A 246 -22.53 2.54 -14.20
CA LYS A 246 -22.76 3.75 -15.01
C LYS A 246 -22.95 4.98 -14.16
N ARG A 247 -23.81 4.89 -13.12
CA ARG A 247 -24.06 5.98 -12.16
C ARG A 247 -22.82 6.40 -11.38
N ARG A 248 -21.84 5.47 -11.17
CA ARG A 248 -20.57 5.73 -10.47
C ARG A 248 -19.44 6.17 -11.40
N GLY A 249 -19.70 6.34 -12.68
CA GLY A 249 -18.74 6.85 -13.67
C GLY A 249 -17.73 5.80 -14.17
N GLY A 250 -17.91 4.51 -13.85
CA GLY A 250 -17.03 3.47 -14.35
C GLY A 250 -17.05 2.18 -13.55
N ARG A 251 -16.27 1.21 -14.03
CA ARG A 251 -16.12 -0.13 -13.44
C ARG A 251 -14.79 -0.25 -12.72
N SER A 252 -14.81 -0.81 -11.53
CA SER A 252 -13.60 -1.15 -10.74
C SER A 252 -13.97 -2.11 -9.62
N GLY A 253 -12.99 -2.77 -9.01
CA GLY A 253 -13.23 -3.59 -7.82
C GLY A 253 -13.87 -2.80 -6.66
N ARG A 254 -13.52 -1.50 -6.51
CA ARG A 254 -14.15 -0.62 -5.52
C ARG A 254 -15.63 -0.41 -5.80
N VAL A 255 -16.00 -0.17 -7.07
CA VAL A 255 -17.42 0.03 -7.47
C VAL A 255 -18.19 -1.27 -7.33
N ALA A 256 -17.58 -2.41 -7.64
CA ALA A 256 -18.17 -3.73 -7.41
C ALA A 256 -18.44 -3.97 -5.92
N TRP A 257 -17.48 -3.72 -5.05
CA TRP A 257 -17.64 -3.83 -3.60
C TRP A 257 -18.73 -2.89 -3.05
N GLN A 258 -18.82 -1.66 -3.55
CA GLN A 258 -19.90 -0.74 -3.18
C GLN A 258 -21.28 -1.27 -3.57
N TYR A 259 -21.40 -1.93 -4.73
CA TYR A 259 -22.63 -2.56 -5.14
C TYR A 259 -23.00 -3.75 -4.24
N VAL A 260 -22.03 -4.59 -3.90
CA VAL A 260 -22.25 -5.71 -2.97
C VAL A 260 -22.69 -5.22 -1.58
N ASN A 261 -22.10 -4.14 -1.07
CA ASN A 261 -22.54 -3.51 0.17
C ASN A 261 -24.00 -3.01 0.07
N GLU A 262 -24.37 -2.42 -1.06
CA GLU A 262 -25.77 -1.99 -1.30
C GLU A 262 -26.72 -3.18 -1.28
N LEU A 263 -26.36 -4.30 -1.95
CA LEU A 263 -27.16 -5.53 -1.94
C LEU A 263 -27.33 -6.08 -0.52
N ALA A 264 -26.26 -6.14 0.26
CA ALA A 264 -26.30 -6.59 1.65
C ALA A 264 -27.20 -5.68 2.50
N GLY A 265 -27.10 -4.35 2.33
CA GLY A 265 -27.94 -3.38 3.00
C GLY A 265 -29.42 -3.55 2.68
N ARG A 266 -29.76 -3.76 1.40
CA ARG A 266 -31.14 -4.07 0.98
C ARG A 266 -31.67 -5.38 1.58
N ALA A 267 -30.79 -6.36 1.78
CA ALA A 267 -31.11 -7.64 2.42
C ALA A 267 -31.08 -7.58 3.98
N GLY A 268 -30.84 -6.40 4.57
CA GLY A 268 -30.74 -6.23 6.03
C GLY A 268 -29.55 -6.95 6.66
N ARG A 269 -28.45 -7.14 5.91
CA ARG A 269 -27.25 -7.91 6.32
C ARG A 269 -26.03 -7.00 6.45
N LEU A 270 -25.15 -7.35 7.39
CA LEU A 270 -23.80 -6.79 7.49
C LEU A 270 -22.83 -7.69 6.74
N LEU A 271 -21.85 -7.10 6.07
CA LEU A 271 -20.71 -7.81 5.50
C LEU A 271 -19.57 -7.78 6.54
N SER A 272 -19.21 -8.92 7.06
CA SER A 272 -18.13 -9.10 8.04
C SER A 272 -17.09 -10.06 7.49
#